data_1df3cb60e9644b349f4011b6c6f06be4
#
_entry.id   1df3cb60e9644b349f4011b6c6f06be4
#
_cell.length_a   1.000
_cell.length_b   1.000
_cell.length_c   1.000
_cell.angle_alpha   90.00
_cell.angle_beta   90.00
_cell.angle_gamma   90.00
#
_symmetry.space_group_name_H-M   'P 1'
#
loop_
_entity.id
_entity.type
_entity.pdbx_description
1 polymer ?
#
loop_
_entity_poly.entity_id
_entity_poly.type
_entity_poly.pdbx_seq_one_letter_code
_entity_poly.pdbx_strand_id
1 'polypeptide(L)'
;MKILGINASPRGSKSQTLRLVKTVLNGARSRDCEEEFVDLCKLNIEYCEACGVCYKSGKCRKKDDFQSLYRRMLSADGLVMGSPTYFRLVSAQMKTLFDRMADAVHCQLLTGKYTVNVATSGGLHNDREVTKYLNGIMLTFGSYVTGSTGTSVALGSGAMDAVEKKAFRLGKKLAEDIRVRRVYLRQERIHKENSAYFRQLVEMNKDEWIHEYDFWSRQKR
;
A
#
# COMPACT_ATOMS: atom_id res chain seq x y z
N MET A 1 4.76 16.11 7.39
CA MET A 1 4.19 15.05 6.53
C MET A 1 5.08 13.84 6.63
N LYS A 2 4.50 12.70 6.96
CA LYS A 2 5.24 11.44 7.15
C LYS A 2 4.93 10.47 6.02
N ILE A 3 5.99 9.94 5.40
CA ILE A 3 5.88 8.95 4.32
C ILE A 3 6.58 7.66 4.74
N LEU A 4 5.84 6.55 4.69
CA LEU A 4 6.33 5.22 5.04
C LEU A 4 6.61 4.41 3.77
N GLY A 5 7.86 4.01 3.57
CA GLY A 5 8.26 3.08 2.51
C GLY A 5 8.31 1.64 3.00
N ILE A 6 7.68 0.74 2.27
CA ILE A 6 7.63 -0.69 2.56
C ILE A 6 8.25 -1.47 1.40
N ASN A 7 9.31 -2.20 1.67
CA ASN A 7 9.95 -3.10 0.72
C ASN A 7 9.63 -4.56 1.05
N ALA A 8 9.07 -5.29 0.08
CA ALA A 8 8.73 -6.71 0.23
C ALA A 8 9.64 -7.64 -0.60
N SER A 9 10.86 -7.21 -0.89
CA SER A 9 11.82 -8.02 -1.62
C SER A 9 12.73 -8.80 -0.67
N PRO A 10 12.77 -10.16 -0.78
CA PRO A 10 13.62 -10.98 0.09
C PRO A 10 15.12 -10.91 -0.25
N ARG A 11 15.52 -10.15 -1.30
CA ARG A 11 16.92 -10.03 -1.72
C ARG A 11 17.76 -9.09 -0.87
N GLY A 12 17.20 -8.50 0.19
CA GLY A 12 17.88 -7.57 1.09
C GLY A 12 18.56 -6.42 0.33
N SER A 13 19.82 -6.12 0.63
CA SER A 13 20.59 -5.02 0.01
C SER A 13 20.79 -5.17 -1.51
N LYS A 14 20.69 -6.39 -2.06
CA LYS A 14 20.78 -6.66 -3.51
C LYS A 14 19.46 -6.42 -4.27
N SER A 15 18.43 -5.95 -3.59
CA SER A 15 17.10 -5.77 -4.16
C SER A 15 16.99 -4.50 -5.00
N GLN A 16 16.64 -4.65 -6.27
CA GLN A 16 16.31 -3.52 -7.15
C GLN A 16 14.98 -2.86 -6.73
N THR A 17 14.04 -3.64 -6.20
CA THR A 17 12.79 -3.10 -5.61
C THR A 17 13.10 -2.15 -4.46
N LEU A 18 13.98 -2.55 -3.53
CA LEU A 18 14.44 -1.71 -2.42
C LEU A 18 15.06 -0.40 -2.94
N ARG A 19 15.89 -0.49 -3.98
CA ARG A 19 16.51 0.67 -4.61
C ARG A 19 15.45 1.66 -5.09
N LEU A 20 14.38 1.18 -5.75
CA LEU A 20 13.27 2.03 -6.21
C LEU A 20 12.48 2.64 -5.04
N VAL A 21 12.16 1.86 -3.99
CA VAL A 21 11.48 2.38 -2.80
C VAL A 21 12.27 3.51 -2.16
N LYS A 22 13.57 3.31 -1.95
CA LYS A 22 14.47 4.35 -1.40
C LYS A 22 14.54 5.57 -2.31
N THR A 23 14.56 5.38 -3.63
CA THR A 23 14.58 6.49 -4.59
C THR A 23 13.31 7.34 -4.53
N VAL A 24 12.12 6.72 -4.35
CA VAL A 24 10.87 7.46 -4.12
C VAL A 24 10.95 8.24 -2.80
N LEU A 25 11.39 7.60 -1.71
CA LEU A 25 11.55 8.26 -0.40
C LEU A 25 12.52 9.45 -0.49
N ASN A 26 13.66 9.29 -1.15
CA ASN A 26 14.60 10.40 -1.39
C ASN A 26 13.96 11.56 -2.17
N GLY A 27 13.10 11.26 -3.15
CA GLY A 27 12.33 12.26 -3.87
C GLY A 27 11.38 13.03 -2.95
N ALA A 28 10.70 12.33 -2.04
CA ALA A 28 9.81 12.94 -1.06
C ALA A 28 10.58 13.77 -0.01
N ARG A 29 11.70 13.24 0.50
CA ARG A 29 12.58 13.95 1.44
C ARG A 29 13.09 15.28 0.85
N SER A 30 13.35 15.35 -0.45
CA SER A 30 13.73 16.60 -1.12
C SER A 30 12.60 17.66 -1.13
N ARG A 31 11.45 17.37 -0.54
CA ARG A 31 10.27 18.24 -0.33
C ARG A 31 9.88 18.34 1.15
N ASP A 32 10.86 18.19 2.05
CA ASP A 32 10.72 18.36 3.51
C ASP A 32 9.72 17.38 4.16
N CYS A 33 9.65 16.14 3.62
CA CYS A 33 8.90 15.06 4.23
C CYS A 33 9.78 14.25 5.18
N GLU A 34 9.22 13.91 6.34
CA GLU A 34 9.76 12.87 7.19
C GLU A 34 9.59 11.51 6.49
N GLU A 35 10.68 10.76 6.37
CA GLU A 35 10.63 9.42 5.78
C GLU A 35 10.87 8.34 6.83
N GLU A 36 10.10 7.28 6.70
CA GLU A 36 10.29 6.07 7.46
C GLU A 36 10.38 4.88 6.49
N PHE A 37 11.22 3.90 6.82
CA PHE A 37 11.41 2.73 5.96
C PHE A 37 11.22 1.43 6.74
N VAL A 38 10.57 0.46 6.10
CA VAL A 38 10.38 -0.91 6.61
C VAL A 38 10.80 -1.92 5.55
N ASP A 39 11.65 -2.84 5.94
CA ASP A 39 11.90 -4.07 5.20
C ASP A 39 10.94 -5.15 5.71
N LEU A 40 9.88 -5.41 4.96
CA LEU A 40 8.83 -6.35 5.33
C LEU A 40 9.35 -7.78 5.52
N CYS A 41 10.42 -8.13 4.82
CA CYS A 41 11.03 -9.45 4.92
C CYS A 41 11.81 -9.68 6.23
N LYS A 42 12.01 -8.63 7.04
CA LYS A 42 12.63 -8.71 8.37
C LYS A 42 11.61 -8.78 9.50
N LEU A 43 10.34 -8.66 9.20
CA LEU A 43 9.27 -8.74 10.17
C LEU A 43 8.71 -10.15 10.25
N ASN A 44 8.33 -10.56 11.45
CA ASN A 44 7.56 -11.77 11.66
C ASN A 44 6.07 -11.45 11.54
N ILE A 45 5.49 -11.71 10.37
CA ILE A 45 4.06 -11.55 10.11
C ILE A 45 3.49 -12.90 9.70
N GLU A 46 2.71 -13.51 10.58
CA GLU A 46 2.05 -14.77 10.32
C GLU A 46 0.90 -14.64 9.32
N TYR A 47 0.56 -15.74 8.65
CA TYR A 47 -0.54 -15.78 7.69
C TYR A 47 -1.90 -15.49 8.36
N CYS A 48 -2.81 -14.90 7.58
CA CYS A 48 -4.20 -14.74 8.00
C CYS A 48 -4.89 -16.12 8.12
N GLU A 49 -5.64 -16.34 9.19
CA GLU A 49 -6.40 -17.57 9.45
C GLU A 49 -7.90 -17.38 9.17
N ALA A 50 -8.31 -16.26 8.59
CA ALA A 50 -9.71 -15.93 8.33
C ALA A 50 -10.63 -16.05 9.55
N CYS A 51 -10.13 -15.81 10.75
CA CYS A 51 -10.87 -16.01 12.01
C CYS A 51 -11.92 -14.93 12.32
N GLY A 52 -12.02 -13.86 11.54
CA GLY A 52 -13.01 -12.79 11.67
C GLY A 52 -12.88 -11.90 12.92
N VAL A 53 -11.89 -12.10 13.80
CA VAL A 53 -11.75 -11.33 15.05
C VAL A 53 -11.53 -9.83 14.77
N CYS A 54 -10.82 -9.46 13.69
CA CYS A 54 -10.62 -8.07 13.31
C CYS A 54 -11.94 -7.36 12.96
N TYR A 55 -12.92 -8.04 12.39
CA TYR A 55 -14.25 -7.47 12.09
C TYR A 55 -15.05 -7.17 13.36
N LYS A 56 -14.81 -7.94 14.42
CA LYS A 56 -15.54 -7.80 15.71
C LYS A 56 -14.88 -6.76 16.62
N SER A 57 -13.55 -6.63 16.60
CA SER A 57 -12.78 -5.86 17.58
C SER A 57 -11.88 -4.77 16.99
N GLY A 58 -11.75 -4.67 15.67
CA GLY A 58 -10.83 -3.76 15.00
C GLY A 58 -9.35 -4.13 15.15
N LYS A 59 -9.04 -5.33 15.66
CA LYS A 59 -7.66 -5.76 15.91
C LYS A 59 -7.47 -7.22 15.54
N CYS A 60 -6.34 -7.53 14.91
CA CYS A 60 -5.95 -8.91 14.73
C CYS A 60 -5.51 -9.55 16.06
N ARG A 61 -5.95 -10.80 16.30
CA ARG A 61 -5.60 -11.56 17.54
C ARG A 61 -4.15 -12.04 17.60
N LYS A 62 -3.47 -12.13 16.45
CA LYS A 62 -2.10 -12.63 16.39
C LYS A 62 -1.13 -11.63 17.03
N LYS A 63 -0.19 -12.16 17.81
CA LYS A 63 0.84 -11.41 18.55
C LYS A 63 2.15 -11.45 17.76
N ASP A 64 2.22 -10.67 16.69
CA ASP A 64 3.37 -10.57 15.79
C ASP A 64 3.62 -9.10 15.39
N ASP A 65 4.53 -8.85 14.44
CA ASP A 65 4.90 -7.49 14.03
C ASP A 65 3.82 -6.76 13.22
N PHE A 66 2.75 -7.45 12.81
CA PHE A 66 1.69 -6.86 11.97
C PHE A 66 1.06 -5.62 12.60
N GLN A 67 0.63 -5.70 13.86
CA GLN A 67 -0.08 -4.58 14.51
C GLN A 67 0.80 -3.32 14.64
N SER A 68 2.10 -3.50 14.85
CA SER A 68 3.05 -2.39 14.90
C SER A 68 3.18 -1.72 13.53
N LEU A 69 3.41 -2.53 12.48
CA LEU A 69 3.49 -2.04 11.11
C LEU A 69 2.17 -1.37 10.67
N TYR A 70 1.04 -2.02 10.94
CA TYR A 70 -0.27 -1.53 10.54
C TYR A 70 -0.59 -0.15 11.12
N ARG A 71 -0.31 0.07 12.41
CA ARG A 71 -0.46 1.40 13.04
C ARG A 71 0.42 2.45 12.35
N ARG A 72 1.66 2.11 11.98
CA ARG A 72 2.56 3.02 11.24
C ARG A 72 2.00 3.36 9.87
N MET A 73 1.41 2.39 9.15
CA MET A 73 0.73 2.63 7.87
C MET A 73 -0.47 3.57 8.04
N LEU A 74 -1.29 3.34 9.07
CA LEU A 74 -2.46 4.19 9.35
C LEU A 74 -2.08 5.60 9.81
N SER A 75 -0.94 5.80 10.44
CA SER A 75 -0.46 7.11 10.88
C SER A 75 0.30 7.90 9.82
N ALA A 76 0.78 7.26 8.75
CA ALA A 76 1.49 7.93 7.67
C ALA A 76 0.52 8.71 6.76
N ASP A 77 0.98 9.85 6.23
CA ASP A 77 0.24 10.64 5.22
C ASP A 77 0.37 10.02 3.83
N GLY A 78 1.50 9.36 3.57
CA GLY A 78 1.79 8.69 2.31
C GLY A 78 2.48 7.35 2.48
N LEU A 79 2.26 6.45 1.52
CA LEU A 79 2.86 5.12 1.49
C LEU A 79 3.63 4.89 0.18
N VAL A 80 4.76 4.23 0.28
CA VAL A 80 5.51 3.73 -0.88
C VAL A 80 5.55 2.20 -0.79
N MET A 81 4.81 1.52 -1.70
CA MET A 81 4.70 0.07 -1.68
C MET A 81 5.61 -0.53 -2.76
N GLY A 82 6.58 -1.34 -2.35
CA GLY A 82 7.53 -1.98 -3.26
C GLY A 82 7.48 -3.50 -3.20
N SER A 83 7.21 -4.16 -4.34
CA SER A 83 7.25 -5.62 -4.44
C SER A 83 7.99 -6.07 -5.69
N PRO A 84 8.83 -7.11 -5.60
CA PRO A 84 9.27 -7.84 -6.78
C PRO A 84 8.12 -8.67 -7.35
N THR A 85 8.26 -9.08 -8.60
CA THR A 85 7.33 -9.98 -9.26
C THR A 85 7.67 -11.44 -8.92
N TYR A 86 6.70 -12.16 -8.37
CA TYR A 86 6.71 -13.60 -8.20
C TYR A 86 5.45 -14.20 -8.83
N PHE A 87 5.63 -15.09 -9.83
CA PHE A 87 4.50 -15.69 -10.56
C PHE A 87 3.46 -14.66 -11.02
N ARG A 88 3.92 -13.54 -11.60
CA ARG A 88 3.11 -12.43 -12.13
C ARG A 88 2.38 -11.60 -11.06
N LEU A 89 2.63 -11.84 -9.78
CA LEU A 89 2.00 -11.15 -8.66
C LEU A 89 3.06 -10.58 -7.67
N VAL A 90 2.61 -9.98 -6.60
CA VAL A 90 3.45 -9.51 -5.50
C VAL A 90 4.11 -10.68 -4.76
N SER A 91 5.17 -10.41 -4.00
CA SER A 91 5.79 -11.42 -3.14
C SER A 91 4.81 -11.93 -2.06
N ALA A 92 5.04 -13.14 -1.55
CA ALA A 92 4.24 -13.72 -0.48
C ALA A 92 4.18 -12.81 0.76
N GLN A 93 5.30 -12.16 1.10
CA GLN A 93 5.37 -11.21 2.22
C GLN A 93 4.40 -10.04 2.04
N MET A 94 4.34 -9.45 0.85
CA MET A 94 3.39 -8.37 0.55
C MET A 94 1.95 -8.87 0.59
N LYS A 95 1.69 -10.06 0.04
CA LYS A 95 0.35 -10.65 0.06
C LYS A 95 -0.11 -10.94 1.49
N THR A 96 0.78 -11.50 2.33
CA THR A 96 0.50 -11.75 3.75
C THR A 96 0.12 -10.46 4.49
N LEU A 97 0.84 -9.36 4.24
CA LEU A 97 0.48 -8.06 4.80
C LEU A 97 -0.94 -7.66 4.41
N PHE A 98 -1.29 -7.73 3.12
CA PHE A 98 -2.62 -7.35 2.63
C PHE A 98 -3.73 -8.26 3.18
N ASP A 99 -3.49 -9.58 3.28
CA ASP A 99 -4.48 -10.53 3.82
C ASP A 99 -4.81 -10.24 5.30
N ARG A 100 -3.89 -9.59 6.01
CA ARG A 100 -4.06 -9.20 7.42
C ARG A 100 -4.75 -7.82 7.58
N MET A 101 -4.96 -7.07 6.48
CA MET A 101 -5.53 -5.73 6.47
C MET A 101 -7.02 -5.72 6.07
N ALA A 102 -7.78 -6.75 6.42
CA ALA A 102 -9.17 -6.90 5.99
C ALA A 102 -10.08 -5.76 6.49
N ASP A 103 -9.92 -5.32 7.73
CA ASP A 103 -10.63 -4.16 8.29
C ASP A 103 -10.32 -2.85 7.53
N ALA A 104 -9.09 -2.70 7.03
CA ALA A 104 -8.73 -1.54 6.22
C ALA A 104 -9.49 -1.49 4.90
N VAL A 105 -9.81 -2.64 4.30
CA VAL A 105 -10.64 -2.71 3.08
C VAL A 105 -12.07 -2.32 3.42
N HIS A 106 -12.67 -2.99 4.39
CA HIS A 106 -14.09 -2.82 4.71
C HIS A 106 -14.40 -1.42 5.26
N CYS A 107 -13.49 -0.84 6.03
CA CYS A 107 -13.64 0.49 6.63
C CYS A 107 -12.96 1.60 5.83
N GLN A 108 -12.33 1.32 4.67
CA GLN A 108 -11.63 2.31 3.84
C GLN A 108 -10.62 3.14 4.64
N LEU A 109 -9.80 2.49 5.49
CA LEU A 109 -8.98 3.16 6.49
C LEU A 109 -7.79 3.95 5.93
N LEU A 110 -7.50 3.83 4.62
CA LEU A 110 -6.49 4.65 3.96
C LEU A 110 -7.09 5.86 3.21
N THR A 111 -8.36 6.19 3.46
CA THR A 111 -9.00 7.38 2.89
C THR A 111 -8.21 8.64 3.23
N GLY A 112 -7.98 9.49 2.23
CA GLY A 112 -7.21 10.73 2.36
C GLY A 112 -5.69 10.56 2.35
N LYS A 113 -5.18 9.32 2.26
CA LYS A 113 -3.75 9.03 2.11
C LYS A 113 -3.38 8.88 0.63
N TYR A 114 -2.08 8.96 0.36
CA TYR A 114 -1.54 8.90 -1.00
C TYR A 114 -0.50 7.80 -1.13
N THR A 115 -0.42 7.14 -2.30
CA THR A 115 0.53 6.06 -2.52
C THR A 115 1.30 6.20 -3.80
N VAL A 116 2.56 5.74 -3.75
CA VAL A 116 3.37 5.42 -4.92
C VAL A 116 3.74 3.95 -4.87
N ASN A 117 3.52 3.23 -5.98
CA ASN A 117 3.78 1.81 -6.06
C ASN A 117 4.94 1.51 -7.02
N VAL A 118 5.87 0.66 -6.59
CA VAL A 118 7.01 0.29 -7.40
C VAL A 118 7.17 -1.23 -7.51
N ALA A 119 7.57 -1.71 -8.69
CA ALA A 119 7.81 -3.13 -8.90
C ALA A 119 9.06 -3.38 -9.75
N THR A 120 9.66 -4.54 -9.53
CA THR A 120 10.73 -5.07 -10.41
C THR A 120 10.46 -6.51 -10.76
N SER A 121 10.83 -6.91 -11.98
CA SER A 121 10.69 -8.28 -12.45
C SER A 121 11.99 -8.83 -13.04
N GLY A 122 12.16 -10.15 -13.01
CA GLY A 122 13.20 -10.83 -13.76
C GLY A 122 12.86 -10.98 -15.24
N GLY A 123 11.57 -11.22 -15.57
CA GLY A 123 11.07 -11.36 -16.94
C GLY A 123 10.52 -10.06 -17.51
N LEU A 124 10.40 -9.99 -18.83
CA LEU A 124 9.94 -8.79 -19.53
C LEU A 124 8.49 -8.45 -19.18
N HIS A 125 8.25 -7.18 -18.88
CA HIS A 125 6.94 -6.55 -18.66
C HIS A 125 6.10 -7.08 -17.47
N ASN A 126 6.56 -8.04 -16.70
CA ASN A 126 5.82 -8.58 -15.55
C ASN A 126 5.72 -7.59 -14.36
N ASP A 127 6.57 -6.57 -14.32
CA ASP A 127 6.48 -5.46 -13.36
C ASP A 127 5.19 -4.65 -13.51
N ARG A 128 4.63 -4.56 -14.72
CA ARG A 128 3.38 -3.84 -15.00
C ARG A 128 2.17 -4.50 -14.34
N GLU A 129 2.12 -5.82 -14.30
CA GLU A 129 1.05 -6.56 -13.64
C GLU A 129 1.08 -6.32 -12.12
N VAL A 130 2.27 -6.35 -11.53
CA VAL A 130 2.44 -6.09 -10.11
C VAL A 130 2.10 -4.64 -9.76
N THR A 131 2.55 -3.66 -10.54
CA THR A 131 2.17 -2.26 -10.29
C THR A 131 0.67 -2.03 -10.46
N LYS A 132 0.03 -2.67 -11.45
CA LYS A 132 -1.44 -2.63 -11.62
C LYS A 132 -2.17 -3.24 -10.42
N TYR A 133 -1.71 -4.40 -9.93
CA TYR A 133 -2.26 -5.04 -8.74
C TYR A 133 -2.13 -4.15 -7.51
N LEU A 134 -0.93 -3.61 -7.23
CA LEU A 134 -0.69 -2.71 -6.11
C LEU A 134 -1.58 -1.46 -6.18
N ASN A 135 -1.72 -0.86 -7.36
CA ASN A 135 -2.60 0.29 -7.57
C ASN A 135 -4.06 -0.06 -7.24
N GLY A 136 -4.54 -1.21 -7.73
CA GLY A 136 -5.90 -1.68 -7.45
C GLY A 136 -6.16 -1.89 -5.96
N ILE A 137 -5.25 -2.61 -5.27
CA ILE A 137 -5.36 -2.86 -3.82
C ILE A 137 -5.36 -1.55 -3.02
N MET A 138 -4.45 -0.61 -3.33
CA MET A 138 -4.38 0.66 -2.60
C MET A 138 -5.63 1.51 -2.82
N LEU A 139 -6.21 1.50 -4.02
CA LEU A 139 -7.50 2.12 -4.28
C LEU A 139 -8.65 1.44 -3.50
N THR A 140 -8.61 0.12 -3.39
CA THR A 140 -9.61 -0.63 -2.60
C THR A 140 -9.51 -0.33 -1.10
N PHE A 141 -8.34 0.03 -0.59
CA PHE A 141 -8.18 0.52 0.79
C PHE A 141 -8.62 2.00 0.98
N GLY A 142 -9.00 2.70 -0.09
CA GLY A 142 -9.43 4.10 -0.06
C GLY A 142 -8.32 5.12 -0.31
N SER A 143 -7.08 4.68 -0.57
CA SER A 143 -5.96 5.60 -0.79
C SER A 143 -5.92 6.10 -2.23
N TYR A 144 -5.50 7.36 -2.42
CA TYR A 144 -5.16 7.86 -3.75
C TYR A 144 -3.82 7.30 -4.24
N VAL A 145 -3.78 6.86 -5.48
CA VAL A 145 -2.54 6.46 -6.16
C VAL A 145 -1.98 7.65 -6.93
N THR A 146 -0.93 8.27 -6.40
CA THR A 146 -0.18 9.36 -7.05
C THR A 146 0.48 8.89 -8.35
N GLY A 147 0.91 7.63 -8.36
CA GLY A 147 1.48 6.99 -9.53
C GLY A 147 2.22 5.69 -9.22
N SER A 148 2.69 5.05 -10.28
CA SER A 148 3.49 3.84 -10.15
C SER A 148 4.58 3.75 -11.22
N THR A 149 5.59 2.95 -10.94
CA THR A 149 6.66 2.67 -11.89
C THR A 149 7.29 1.32 -11.60
N GLY A 150 7.89 0.73 -12.62
CA GLY A 150 8.58 -0.53 -12.49
C GLY A 150 9.46 -0.79 -13.69
N THR A 151 10.29 -1.82 -13.59
CA THR A 151 11.14 -2.28 -14.69
C THR A 151 11.46 -3.76 -14.56
N SER A 152 11.80 -4.36 -15.69
CA SER A 152 12.45 -5.66 -15.74
C SER A 152 13.96 -5.50 -15.68
N VAL A 153 14.62 -6.27 -14.82
CA VAL A 153 16.10 -6.31 -14.79
C VAL A 153 16.69 -6.91 -16.07
N ALA A 154 15.92 -7.67 -16.82
CA ALA A 154 16.33 -8.20 -18.12
C ALA A 154 16.54 -7.12 -19.20
N LEU A 155 16.03 -5.91 -18.99
CA LEU A 155 16.21 -4.76 -19.89
C LEU A 155 17.53 -4.02 -19.69
N GLY A 156 18.37 -4.47 -18.75
CA GLY A 156 19.70 -3.91 -18.50
C GLY A 156 19.70 -2.62 -17.63
N SER A 157 20.90 -2.08 -17.42
CA SER A 157 21.12 -0.94 -16.50
C SER A 157 20.43 0.34 -16.96
N GLY A 158 20.43 0.64 -18.25
CA GLY A 158 19.81 1.85 -18.79
C GLY A 158 18.31 1.95 -18.50
N ALA A 159 17.59 0.83 -18.51
CA ALA A 159 16.17 0.80 -18.12
C ALA A 159 16.00 1.09 -16.63
N MET A 160 16.90 0.61 -15.79
CA MET A 160 16.88 0.88 -14.34
C MET A 160 17.11 2.36 -14.06
N ASP A 161 18.08 3.00 -14.71
CA ASP A 161 18.38 4.43 -14.53
C ASP A 161 17.20 5.32 -14.94
N ALA A 162 16.51 4.98 -16.04
CA ALA A 162 15.30 5.69 -16.47
C ALA A 162 14.18 5.59 -15.44
N VAL A 163 13.95 4.39 -14.88
CA VAL A 163 12.92 4.15 -13.86
C VAL A 163 13.26 4.82 -12.54
N GLU A 164 14.52 4.89 -12.14
CA GLU A 164 14.93 5.65 -10.95
C GLU A 164 14.65 7.15 -11.08
N LYS A 165 14.98 7.75 -12.22
CA LYS A 165 14.62 9.15 -12.47
C LYS A 165 13.10 9.36 -12.35
N LYS A 166 12.31 8.41 -12.82
CA LYS A 166 10.84 8.46 -12.67
C LYS A 166 10.42 8.25 -11.21
N ALA A 167 11.00 7.30 -10.50
CA ALA A 167 10.73 7.03 -9.08
C ALA A 167 11.02 8.26 -8.21
N PHE A 168 12.14 8.94 -8.43
CA PHE A 168 12.47 10.18 -7.73
C PHE A 168 11.42 11.29 -7.99
N ARG A 169 11.00 11.48 -9.25
CA ARG A 169 9.92 12.43 -9.59
C ARG A 169 8.59 12.07 -8.93
N LEU A 170 8.27 10.76 -8.86
CA LEU A 170 7.06 10.29 -8.17
C LEU A 170 7.11 10.58 -6.67
N GLY A 171 8.27 10.50 -6.04
CA GLY A 171 8.44 10.89 -4.64
C GLY A 171 8.15 12.38 -4.40
N LYS A 172 8.68 13.25 -5.27
CA LYS A 172 8.36 14.69 -5.22
C LYS A 172 6.88 14.95 -5.41
N LYS A 173 6.26 14.24 -6.38
CA LYS A 173 4.83 14.38 -6.67
C LYS A 173 3.97 13.89 -5.51
N LEU A 174 4.36 12.77 -4.84
CA LEU A 174 3.69 12.27 -3.65
C LEU A 174 3.64 13.32 -2.54
N ALA A 175 4.76 13.95 -2.25
CA ALA A 175 4.84 15.02 -1.25
C ALA A 175 3.94 16.22 -1.63
N GLU A 176 3.92 16.60 -2.89
CA GLU A 176 3.07 17.69 -3.39
C GLU A 176 1.59 17.32 -3.30
N ASP A 177 1.19 16.12 -3.76
CA ASP A 177 -0.19 15.65 -3.71
C ASP A 177 -0.73 15.63 -2.26
N ILE A 178 0.08 15.20 -1.28
CA ILE A 178 -0.26 15.24 0.15
C ILE A 178 -0.46 16.69 0.60
N ARG A 179 0.46 17.59 0.26
CA ARG A 179 0.43 18.99 0.70
C ARG A 179 -0.81 19.72 0.20
N VAL A 180 -1.18 19.52 -1.07
CA VAL A 180 -2.33 20.20 -1.68
C VAL A 180 -3.63 19.40 -1.53
N ARG A 181 -3.61 18.26 -0.85
CA ARG A 181 -4.76 17.35 -0.72
C ARG A 181 -5.41 17.04 -2.07
N ARG A 182 -4.57 16.64 -3.05
CA ARG A 182 -4.99 16.48 -4.44
C ARG A 182 -6.10 15.45 -4.60
N VAL A 183 -7.18 15.85 -5.24
CA VAL A 183 -8.27 14.94 -5.60
C VAL A 183 -8.06 14.44 -7.04
N TYR A 184 -8.14 13.13 -7.23
CA TYR A 184 -8.14 12.46 -8.53
C TYR A 184 -9.55 12.01 -8.87
N LEU A 185 -10.27 12.75 -9.71
CA LEU A 185 -11.70 12.55 -9.99
C LEU A 185 -12.09 11.11 -10.38
N ARG A 186 -11.24 10.43 -11.17
CA ARG A 186 -11.48 9.01 -11.54
C ARG A 186 -11.35 8.09 -10.34
N GLN A 187 -10.39 8.32 -9.45
CA GLN A 187 -10.18 7.51 -8.27
C GLN A 187 -11.25 7.81 -7.21
N GLU A 188 -11.69 9.05 -7.11
CA GLU A 188 -12.80 9.46 -6.24
C GLU A 188 -14.10 8.68 -6.56
N ARG A 189 -14.37 8.42 -7.85
CA ARG A 189 -15.49 7.58 -8.25
C ARG A 189 -15.33 6.15 -7.72
N ILE A 190 -14.13 5.55 -7.89
CA ILE A 190 -13.81 4.21 -7.37
C ILE A 190 -13.97 4.18 -5.85
N HIS A 191 -13.50 5.19 -5.14
CA HIS A 191 -13.64 5.27 -3.67
C HIS A 191 -15.12 5.33 -3.24
N LYS A 192 -15.95 6.09 -3.95
CA LYS A 192 -17.41 6.16 -3.68
C LYS A 192 -18.10 4.82 -3.92
N GLU A 193 -17.76 4.16 -5.03
CA GLU A 193 -18.29 2.83 -5.36
C GLU A 193 -17.87 1.78 -4.32
N ASN A 194 -16.58 1.75 -3.94
CA ASN A 194 -16.08 0.86 -2.89
C ASN A 194 -16.73 1.15 -1.54
N SER A 195 -16.85 2.41 -1.13
CA SER A 195 -17.50 2.78 0.13
C SER A 195 -18.96 2.35 0.17
N ALA A 196 -19.71 2.51 -0.92
CA ALA A 196 -21.08 2.05 -1.00
C ALA A 196 -21.18 0.52 -0.88
N TYR A 197 -20.34 -0.21 -1.62
CA TYR A 197 -20.27 -1.66 -1.58
C TYR A 197 -19.92 -2.18 -0.17
N PHE A 198 -18.85 -1.66 0.45
CA PHE A 198 -18.44 -2.15 1.77
C PHE A 198 -19.42 -1.77 2.88
N ARG A 199 -20.06 -0.60 2.80
CA ARG A 199 -21.15 -0.26 3.74
C ARG A 199 -22.30 -1.28 3.66
N GLN A 200 -22.72 -1.66 2.46
CA GLN A 200 -23.74 -2.66 2.27
C GLN A 200 -23.29 -4.03 2.80
N LEU A 201 -22.06 -4.45 2.49
CA LEU A 201 -21.52 -5.71 2.96
C LEU A 201 -21.45 -5.77 4.50
N VAL A 202 -21.00 -4.69 5.13
CA VAL A 202 -20.93 -4.59 6.60
C VAL A 202 -22.34 -4.58 7.23
N GLU A 203 -23.30 -3.86 6.62
CA GLU A 203 -24.70 -3.88 7.08
C GLU A 203 -25.30 -5.29 7.03
N MET A 204 -25.01 -6.06 6.00
CA MET A 204 -25.49 -7.46 5.87
C MET A 204 -24.89 -8.39 6.94
N ASN A 205 -23.74 -8.04 7.51
CA ASN A 205 -23.01 -8.83 8.50
C ASN A 205 -22.96 -8.14 9.89
N LYS A 206 -23.81 -7.17 10.16
CA LYS A 206 -23.74 -6.29 11.33
C LYS A 206 -23.70 -7.00 12.67
N ASP A 207 -24.38 -8.15 12.78
CA ASP A 207 -24.45 -8.92 14.02
C ASP A 207 -23.12 -9.63 14.35
N GLU A 208 -22.28 -9.87 13.33
CA GLU A 208 -20.97 -10.49 13.49
C GLU A 208 -19.83 -9.47 13.38
N TRP A 209 -19.97 -8.44 12.53
CA TRP A 209 -18.92 -7.45 12.23
C TRP A 209 -19.13 -6.15 13.01
N ILE A 210 -19.31 -6.29 14.32
CA ILE A 210 -19.74 -5.22 15.23
C ILE A 210 -18.83 -3.98 15.13
N HIS A 211 -17.50 -4.17 15.11
CA HIS A 211 -16.55 -3.05 15.02
C HIS A 211 -16.70 -2.27 13.70
N GLU A 212 -16.82 -2.97 12.59
CA GLU A 212 -16.94 -2.36 11.27
C GLU A 212 -18.31 -1.68 11.07
N TYR A 213 -19.37 -2.28 11.62
CA TYR A 213 -20.69 -1.67 11.64
C TYR A 213 -20.72 -0.37 12.47
N ASP A 214 -20.12 -0.38 13.64
CA ASP A 214 -19.97 0.81 14.50
C ASP A 214 -19.15 1.91 13.81
N PHE A 215 -18.08 1.54 13.07
CA PHE A 215 -17.29 2.49 12.31
C PHE A 215 -18.15 3.24 11.28
N TRP A 216 -18.93 2.54 10.47
CA TRP A 216 -19.79 3.17 9.46
C TRP A 216 -20.97 3.93 10.07
N SER A 217 -21.51 3.47 11.18
CA SER A 217 -22.62 4.13 11.88
C SER A 217 -22.22 5.51 12.41
N ARG A 218 -20.98 5.67 12.87
CA ARG A 218 -20.45 6.97 13.33
C ARG A 218 -20.21 7.96 12.19
N GLN A 219 -20.00 7.50 10.96
CA GLN A 219 -19.79 8.37 9.79
C GLN A 219 -21.10 8.86 9.15
N LYS A 220 -22.27 8.35 9.58
CA LYS A 220 -23.61 8.80 9.14
C LYS A 220 -24.08 10.07 9.87
N ARG A 221 -23.33 10.53 10.87
CA ARG A 221 -23.60 11.75 11.64
C ARG A 221 -22.66 12.86 11.18
#